data_82cf1039aae071b289ee09d619938bf4
#
_entry.id   82cf1039aae071b289ee09d619938bf4
#
_cell.length_a   1.000
_cell.length_b   1.000
_cell.length_c   1.000
_cell.angle_alpha   90.00
_cell.angle_beta   90.00
_cell.angle_gamma   90.00
#
_symmetry.space_group_name_H-M   'P 1'
#
loop_
_entity.id
_entity.type
_entity.pdbx_description
1 polymer ?
#
loop_
_entity_poly.entity_id
_entity_poly.type
_entity_poly.pdbx_seq_one_letter_code
_entity_poly.pdbx_strand_id
1 'polypeptide(L)'
;MSKYQNWAKHLLGTKIEKGATLIVGADTKPMFTVSSGRICITALVGEVITADIGANASNLTVNADPTVGLTGVIGAAIAMASAVVGTTFSITGNPADAVIKNTGVALTCTSPCIVAAGTITLATSGTNTGSMKWTVWYYPVDEDAFVTVT
;
A
#
# COMPACT_ATOMS: atom_id res chain seq x y z
N MET A 1 22.02 13.44 8.65
CA MET A 1 20.54 13.33 8.65
C MET A 1 19.96 14.61 9.22
N SER A 2 19.02 15.27 8.53
CA SER A 2 18.41 16.49 9.06
C SER A 2 17.52 16.17 10.28
N LYS A 3 17.32 17.15 11.17
CA LYS A 3 16.42 17.01 12.33
C LYS A 3 15.00 16.61 11.91
N TYR A 4 14.56 17.02 10.73
CA TYR A 4 13.24 16.71 10.16
C TYR A 4 13.08 15.24 9.74
N GLN A 5 14.13 14.60 9.24
CA GLN A 5 14.10 13.17 8.89
C GLN A 5 14.00 12.28 10.14
N ASN A 6 14.63 12.67 11.23
CA ASN A 6 14.49 11.95 12.49
C ASN A 6 13.07 12.06 13.06
N TRP A 7 12.44 13.23 12.96
CA TRP A 7 11.08 13.44 13.45
C TRP A 7 10.04 12.60 12.70
N ALA A 8 10.10 12.58 11.38
CA ALA A 8 9.20 11.74 10.56
C ALA A 8 9.37 10.25 10.86
N LYS A 9 10.59 9.79 11.10
CA LYS A 9 10.88 8.41 11.49
C LYS A 9 10.27 8.05 12.86
N HIS A 10 10.26 9.00 13.80
CA HIS A 10 9.63 8.80 15.12
C HIS A 10 8.10 8.78 15.04
N LEU A 11 7.49 9.43 14.05
CA LEU A 11 6.05 9.50 13.92
C LEU A 11 5.47 8.32 13.13
N LEU A 12 6.10 7.97 11.99
CA LEU A 12 5.56 6.98 11.04
C LEU A 12 6.39 5.69 10.97
N GLY A 13 7.60 5.67 11.52
CA GLY A 13 8.50 4.53 11.46
C GLY A 13 9.39 4.50 10.22
N THR A 14 9.78 3.30 9.81
CA THR A 14 10.66 3.07 8.66
C THR A 14 9.87 3.19 7.36
N LYS A 15 10.41 3.95 6.39
CA LYS A 15 9.84 4.12 5.05
C LYS A 15 10.47 3.17 4.07
N ILE A 16 9.65 2.44 3.30
CA ILE A 16 10.06 1.66 2.12
C ILE A 16 9.20 2.11 0.94
N GLU A 17 9.83 2.30 -0.21
CA GLU A 17 9.18 2.77 -1.42
C GLU A 17 9.40 1.79 -2.57
N LYS A 18 8.31 1.37 -3.22
CA LYS A 18 8.31 0.65 -4.48
C LYS A 18 8.07 1.65 -5.60
N GLY A 19 9.00 1.73 -6.53
CA GLY A 19 8.90 2.59 -7.70
C GLY A 19 7.74 2.24 -8.63
N ALA A 20 7.66 2.91 -9.77
CA ALA A 20 6.56 2.78 -10.73
C ALA A 20 6.22 1.32 -11.04
N THR A 21 4.99 0.93 -10.73
CA THR A 21 4.44 -0.38 -11.07
C THR A 21 3.28 -0.18 -12.03
N LEU A 22 3.37 -0.80 -13.20
CA LEU A 22 2.27 -0.82 -14.17
C LEU A 22 1.11 -1.65 -13.62
N ILE A 23 -0.10 -1.10 -13.76
CA ILE A 23 -1.33 -1.77 -13.38
C ILE A 23 -1.96 -2.33 -14.65
N VAL A 24 -1.57 -3.56 -15.01
CA VAL A 24 -2.03 -4.20 -16.24
C VAL A 24 -2.87 -5.41 -15.89
N GLY A 25 -4.14 -5.41 -16.32
CA GLY A 25 -5.04 -6.55 -16.22
C GLY A 25 -5.64 -6.80 -14.85
N ALA A 26 -6.55 -7.75 -14.81
CA ALA A 26 -7.04 -8.35 -13.57
C ALA A 26 -5.94 -9.23 -13.01
N ASP A 27 -5.21 -8.73 -12.02
CA ASP A 27 -4.01 -9.39 -11.51
C ASP A 27 -3.78 -9.05 -10.03
N THR A 28 -3.01 -9.91 -9.36
CA THR A 28 -2.52 -9.68 -8.00
C THR A 28 -1.02 -9.56 -8.04
N LYS A 29 -0.51 -8.40 -7.67
CA LYS A 29 0.93 -8.11 -7.70
C LYS A 29 1.48 -7.95 -6.29
N PRO A 30 2.56 -8.67 -5.94
CA PRO A 30 3.27 -8.43 -4.71
C PRO A 30 3.98 -7.07 -4.79
N MET A 31 3.83 -6.28 -3.72
CA MET A 31 4.45 -4.96 -3.61
C MET A 31 5.61 -4.98 -2.62
N PHE A 32 5.36 -5.58 -1.47
CA PHE A 32 6.32 -5.63 -0.38
C PHE A 32 6.35 -7.02 0.24
N THR A 33 7.54 -7.45 0.67
CA THR A 33 7.72 -8.67 1.46
C THR A 33 8.01 -8.29 2.91
N VAL A 34 7.24 -8.85 3.83
CA VAL A 34 7.44 -8.78 5.28
C VAL A 34 8.18 -10.03 5.72
N SER A 35 9.34 -9.87 6.33
CA SER A 35 10.23 -10.95 6.74
C SER A 35 10.50 -10.92 8.24
N SER A 36 10.87 -12.08 8.78
CA SER A 36 11.34 -12.26 10.16
C SER A 36 10.34 -11.89 11.26
N GLY A 37 9.06 -11.81 10.96
CA GLY A 37 8.03 -11.55 11.96
C GLY A 37 6.98 -10.56 11.52
N ARG A 38 6.27 -9.98 12.48
CA ARG A 38 5.16 -9.06 12.26
C ARG A 38 5.62 -7.61 12.24
N ILE A 39 4.93 -6.81 11.45
CA ILE A 39 5.10 -5.35 11.42
C ILE A 39 3.79 -4.66 11.75
N CYS A 40 3.88 -3.42 12.22
CA CYS A 40 2.74 -2.52 12.38
C CYS A 40 2.80 -1.46 11.27
N ILE A 41 1.85 -1.48 10.34
CA ILE A 41 1.75 -0.47 9.28
C ILE A 41 1.09 0.79 9.86
N THR A 42 1.76 1.92 9.71
CA THR A 42 1.28 3.25 10.14
C THR A 42 0.75 4.08 8.98
N ALA A 43 1.23 3.82 7.78
CA ALA A 43 0.70 4.38 6.54
C ALA A 43 1.06 3.49 5.35
N LEU A 44 0.15 3.39 4.40
CA LEU A 44 0.39 2.76 3.10
C LEU A 44 -0.27 3.64 2.04
N VAL A 45 0.54 4.15 1.12
CA VAL A 45 0.11 5.15 0.14
C VAL A 45 0.56 4.75 -1.25
N GLY A 46 -0.41 4.68 -2.18
CA GLY A 46 -0.17 4.60 -3.61
C GLY A 46 -0.40 5.96 -4.27
N GLU A 47 0.39 6.32 -5.24
CA GLU A 47 0.27 7.57 -6.02
C GLU A 47 0.36 7.27 -7.51
N VAL A 48 -0.57 7.81 -8.29
CA VAL A 48 -0.53 7.74 -9.76
C VAL A 48 0.54 8.70 -10.27
N ILE A 49 1.54 8.20 -11.04
CA ILE A 49 2.76 8.98 -11.33
C ILE A 49 3.08 9.20 -12.82
N THR A 50 2.72 8.30 -13.72
CA THR A 50 3.19 8.41 -15.11
C THR A 50 2.11 8.70 -16.14
N ALA A 51 0.89 8.25 -15.92
CA ALA A 51 -0.25 8.49 -16.79
C ALA A 51 -1.53 8.26 -15.99
N ASP A 52 -2.60 8.88 -16.44
CA ASP A 52 -3.90 8.69 -15.83
C ASP A 52 -4.36 7.23 -15.95
N ILE A 53 -4.98 6.74 -14.91
CA ILE A 53 -5.64 5.44 -14.93
C ILE A 53 -6.83 5.53 -15.89
N GLY A 54 -6.91 4.62 -16.87
CA GLY A 54 -7.96 4.62 -17.87
C GLY A 54 -9.38 4.54 -17.30
N ALA A 55 -10.36 4.79 -18.17
CA ALA A 55 -11.79 4.82 -17.78
C ALA A 55 -12.40 3.43 -17.51
N ASN A 56 -11.65 2.35 -17.63
CA ASN A 56 -12.16 1.01 -17.37
C ASN A 56 -12.62 0.85 -15.92
N ALA A 57 -13.76 0.20 -15.75
CA ALA A 57 -14.28 -0.14 -14.43
C ALA A 57 -13.38 -1.20 -13.78
N SER A 58 -12.38 -0.75 -13.06
CA SER A 58 -11.46 -1.59 -12.30
C SER A 58 -11.43 -1.14 -10.85
N ASN A 59 -11.40 -2.12 -9.98
CA ASN A 59 -11.26 -1.91 -8.54
C ASN A 59 -9.85 -2.25 -8.09
N LEU A 60 -9.38 -1.54 -7.09
CA LEU A 60 -8.13 -1.75 -6.38
C LEU A 60 -8.45 -2.29 -4.98
N THR A 61 -7.79 -3.38 -4.61
CA THR A 61 -7.84 -3.95 -3.26
C THR A 61 -6.42 -4.16 -2.76
N VAL A 62 -6.18 -3.92 -1.49
CA VAL A 62 -4.89 -4.19 -0.85
C VAL A 62 -5.03 -5.37 0.10
N ASN A 63 -4.18 -6.37 -0.05
CA ASN A 63 -4.22 -7.59 0.76
C ASN A 63 -2.90 -7.80 1.49
N ALA A 64 -2.98 -8.45 2.63
CA ALA A 64 -1.86 -9.14 3.28
C ALA A 64 -1.99 -10.63 3.00
N ASP A 65 -0.95 -11.21 2.41
CA ASP A 65 -0.86 -12.64 2.08
C ASP A 65 0.24 -13.26 2.95
N PRO A 66 -0.10 -13.75 4.15
CA PRO A 66 0.88 -14.27 5.08
C PRO A 66 1.45 -15.61 4.61
N THR A 67 2.70 -15.88 4.95
CA THR A 67 3.34 -17.18 4.67
C THR A 67 2.60 -18.34 5.34
N VAL A 68 1.98 -18.08 6.49
CA VAL A 68 1.18 -19.04 7.25
C VAL A 68 -0.18 -18.41 7.57
N GLY A 69 -1.24 -18.98 7.03
CA GLY A 69 -2.60 -18.50 7.24
C GLY A 69 -3.32 -18.19 5.93
N LEU A 70 -4.43 -17.49 6.04
CA LEU A 70 -5.24 -17.08 4.89
C LEU A 70 -4.93 -15.63 4.51
N THR A 71 -4.99 -15.33 3.22
CA THR A 71 -4.93 -13.95 2.72
C THR A 71 -6.06 -13.13 3.33
N GLY A 72 -5.69 -11.98 3.88
CA GLY A 72 -6.60 -11.02 4.48
C GLY A 72 -6.62 -9.70 3.71
N VAL A 73 -7.80 -9.09 3.58
CA VAL A 73 -7.94 -7.74 3.02
C VAL A 73 -7.51 -6.73 4.09
N ILE A 74 -6.62 -5.81 3.75
CA ILE A 74 -6.21 -4.68 4.62
C ILE A 74 -6.70 -3.32 4.10
N GLY A 75 -7.24 -3.30 2.89
CA GLY A 75 -7.95 -2.17 2.30
C GLY A 75 -8.94 -2.71 1.27
N ALA A 76 -10.25 -2.59 1.56
CA ALA A 76 -11.29 -3.10 0.69
C ALA A 76 -11.37 -2.35 -0.64
N ALA A 77 -12.07 -2.90 -1.61
CA ALA A 77 -12.10 -2.43 -2.99
C ALA A 77 -12.55 -0.97 -3.15
N ILE A 78 -11.82 -0.22 -3.97
CA ILE A 78 -12.16 1.13 -4.44
C ILE A 78 -12.04 1.20 -5.97
N ALA A 79 -12.94 1.95 -6.61
CA ALA A 79 -12.85 2.18 -8.05
C ALA A 79 -11.64 3.07 -8.39
N MET A 80 -10.81 2.59 -9.34
CA MET A 80 -9.63 3.31 -9.83
C MET A 80 -9.89 4.14 -11.07
N ALA A 81 -11.00 3.86 -11.77
CA ALA A 81 -11.29 4.48 -13.06
C ALA A 81 -11.06 5.99 -13.06
N SER A 82 -10.42 6.48 -14.11
CA SER A 82 -10.13 7.91 -14.36
C SER A 82 -9.36 8.61 -13.24
N ALA A 83 -8.57 7.89 -12.47
CA ALA A 83 -7.65 8.52 -11.52
C ALA A 83 -6.51 9.22 -12.26
N VAL A 84 -6.43 10.53 -12.12
CA VAL A 84 -5.40 11.36 -12.77
C VAL A 84 -4.06 11.28 -12.04
N VAL A 85 -2.98 11.68 -12.72
CA VAL A 85 -1.66 11.81 -12.09
C VAL A 85 -1.75 12.69 -10.84
N GLY A 86 -1.12 12.26 -9.75
CA GLY A 86 -1.21 12.88 -8.43
C GLY A 86 -2.39 12.38 -7.57
N THR A 87 -3.27 11.52 -8.11
CA THR A 87 -4.27 10.84 -7.29
C THR A 87 -3.58 9.88 -6.33
N THR A 88 -3.96 9.91 -5.06
CA THR A 88 -3.43 9.05 -4.00
C THR A 88 -4.46 8.03 -3.55
N PHE A 89 -3.96 6.87 -3.16
CA PHE A 89 -4.72 5.77 -2.57
C PHE A 89 -4.09 5.42 -1.24
N SER A 90 -4.88 5.34 -0.18
CA SER A 90 -4.39 5.01 1.15
C SER A 90 -5.36 4.10 1.91
N ILE A 91 -4.86 3.36 2.90
CA ILE A 91 -5.67 2.53 3.77
C ILE A 91 -5.92 3.23 5.11
N THR A 92 -7.04 2.91 5.75
CA THR A 92 -7.38 3.42 7.10
C THR A 92 -6.71 2.62 8.21
N GLY A 93 -6.32 1.37 7.92
CA GLY A 93 -5.87 0.38 8.89
C GLY A 93 -6.99 -0.53 9.41
N ASN A 94 -8.26 -0.20 9.14
CA ASN A 94 -9.39 -1.09 9.40
C ASN A 94 -9.67 -1.93 8.14
N PRO A 95 -9.57 -3.28 8.20
CA PRO A 95 -9.78 -4.14 7.04
C PRO A 95 -11.15 -4.05 6.38
N ALA A 96 -12.17 -3.63 7.12
CA ALA A 96 -13.54 -3.46 6.59
C ALA A 96 -13.69 -2.21 5.72
N ASP A 97 -12.79 -1.24 5.86
CA ASP A 97 -12.88 0.03 5.13
C ASP A 97 -12.33 -0.10 3.72
N ALA A 98 -12.99 0.56 2.77
CA ALA A 98 -12.45 0.71 1.43
C ALA A 98 -11.16 1.53 1.43
N VAL A 99 -10.28 1.24 0.47
CA VAL A 99 -9.14 2.12 0.17
C VAL A 99 -9.68 3.54 -0.12
N ILE A 100 -9.01 4.54 0.43
CA ILE A 100 -9.40 5.94 0.24
C ILE A 100 -8.70 6.50 -1.00
N LYS A 101 -9.48 7.09 -1.91
CA LYS A 101 -9.00 7.75 -3.13
C LYS A 101 -9.13 9.26 -2.95
N ASN A 102 -8.01 9.98 -3.03
CA ASN A 102 -7.95 11.44 -2.95
C ASN A 102 -7.08 12.03 -4.06
N THR A 103 -7.21 13.33 -4.32
CA THR A 103 -6.35 14.04 -5.25
C THR A 103 -5.34 14.87 -4.48
N GLY A 104 -4.06 14.52 -4.59
CA GLY A 104 -2.95 15.26 -3.97
C GLY A 104 -2.85 15.18 -2.44
N VAL A 105 -3.68 14.38 -1.79
CA VAL A 105 -3.67 14.19 -0.33
C VAL A 105 -3.68 12.71 -0.01
N ALA A 106 -2.81 12.27 0.88
CA ALA A 106 -2.79 10.91 1.42
C ALA A 106 -3.00 10.94 2.93
N LEU A 107 -3.71 9.94 3.43
CA LEU A 107 -3.95 9.78 4.85
C LEU A 107 -3.01 8.73 5.44
N THR A 108 -2.56 8.97 6.67
CA THR A 108 -1.97 7.93 7.50
C THR A 108 -3.06 7.01 8.02
N CYS A 109 -2.70 5.79 8.43
CA CYS A 109 -3.68 4.91 9.06
C CYS A 109 -4.27 5.56 10.32
N THR A 110 -5.60 5.60 10.39
CA THR A 110 -6.31 6.02 11.62
C THR A 110 -6.22 4.94 12.69
N SER A 111 -6.13 3.67 12.24
CA SER A 111 -5.92 2.49 13.09
C SER A 111 -4.73 1.71 12.53
N PRO A 112 -3.53 1.84 13.13
CA PRO A 112 -2.38 1.06 12.69
C PRO A 112 -2.71 -0.45 12.70
N CYS A 113 -2.39 -1.15 11.62
CA CYS A 113 -2.68 -2.57 11.49
C CYS A 113 -1.41 -3.42 11.57
N ILE A 114 -1.53 -4.59 12.20
CA ILE A 114 -0.43 -5.55 12.32
C ILE A 114 -0.55 -6.58 11.20
N VAL A 115 0.54 -6.75 10.44
CA VAL A 115 0.65 -7.70 9.33
C VAL A 115 1.73 -8.72 9.66
N ALA A 116 1.41 -10.00 9.43
CA ALA A 116 2.34 -11.10 9.61
C ALA A 116 3.37 -11.19 8.47
N ALA A 117 4.42 -11.98 8.69
CA ALA A 117 5.39 -12.31 7.65
C ALA A 117 4.70 -12.92 6.42
N GLY A 118 5.05 -12.42 5.24
CA GLY A 118 4.42 -12.76 3.97
C GLY A 118 4.54 -11.61 2.98
N THR A 119 3.56 -11.43 2.09
CA THR A 119 3.56 -10.35 1.12
C THR A 119 2.38 -9.39 1.32
N ILE A 120 2.62 -8.11 1.04
CA ILE A 120 1.55 -7.12 0.85
C ILE A 120 1.33 -7.02 -0.65
N THR A 121 0.11 -7.31 -1.09
CA THR A 121 -0.23 -7.43 -2.50
C THR A 121 -1.28 -6.40 -2.92
N LEU A 122 -1.20 -5.98 -4.16
CA LEU A 122 -2.17 -5.15 -4.83
C LEU A 122 -2.98 -6.03 -5.79
N ALA A 123 -4.27 -6.10 -5.60
CA ALA A 123 -5.18 -6.81 -6.51
C ALA A 123 -6.01 -5.79 -7.30
N THR A 124 -6.08 -5.98 -8.62
CA THR A 124 -6.90 -5.19 -9.53
C THR A 124 -7.89 -6.07 -10.28
N SER A 125 -9.10 -5.58 -10.53
CA SER A 125 -10.16 -6.37 -11.15
C SER A 125 -10.28 -6.19 -12.67
N GLY A 126 -9.49 -5.33 -13.28
CA GLY A 126 -9.58 -5.07 -14.72
C GLY A 126 -8.32 -4.44 -15.29
N THR A 127 -8.25 -4.33 -16.61
CA THR A 127 -7.12 -3.73 -17.32
C THR A 127 -7.14 -2.23 -17.18
N ASN A 128 -6.02 -1.66 -16.76
CA ASN A 128 -5.81 -0.22 -16.63
C ASN A 128 -4.55 0.22 -17.36
N THR A 129 -4.48 1.52 -17.64
CA THR A 129 -3.27 2.21 -18.07
C THR A 129 -2.66 2.98 -16.90
N GLY A 130 -1.44 3.46 -17.07
CA GLY A 130 -0.74 4.21 -16.04
C GLY A 130 0.02 3.33 -15.07
N SER A 131 0.75 3.99 -14.17
CA SER A 131 1.52 3.33 -13.14
C SER A 131 1.40 4.04 -11.82
N MET A 132 1.62 3.30 -10.75
CA MET A 132 1.56 3.79 -9.38
C MET A 132 2.88 3.52 -8.67
N LYS A 133 3.28 4.48 -7.85
CA LYS A 133 4.33 4.33 -6.86
C LYS A 133 3.68 4.02 -5.51
N TRP A 134 4.22 3.05 -4.78
CA TRP A 134 3.71 2.66 -3.48
C TRP A 134 4.74 2.90 -2.39
N THR A 135 4.29 3.41 -1.26
CA THR A 135 5.12 3.67 -0.09
C THR A 135 4.45 3.11 1.16
N VAL A 136 5.21 2.34 1.92
CA VAL A 136 4.79 1.84 3.23
C VAL A 136 5.65 2.46 4.32
N TRP A 137 5.01 2.85 5.43
CA TRP A 137 5.66 3.22 6.69
C TRP A 137 5.24 2.21 7.75
N TYR A 138 6.21 1.74 8.52
CA TYR A 138 5.97 0.70 9.50
C TYR A 138 6.91 0.75 10.69
N TYR A 139 6.49 0.07 11.77
CA TYR A 139 7.34 -0.32 12.88
C TYR A 139 7.43 -1.84 12.96
N PRO A 140 8.60 -2.43 13.28
CA PRO A 140 8.68 -3.83 13.62
C PRO A 140 7.92 -4.11 14.93
N VAL A 141 7.11 -5.16 14.95
CA VAL A 141 6.44 -5.68 16.16
C VAL A 141 7.30 -6.74 16.79
N ASP A 142 7.81 -7.65 15.96
CA ASP A 142 8.75 -8.67 16.40
C ASP A 142 10.19 -8.20 16.14
N GLU A 143 11.12 -8.63 16.99
CA GLU A 143 12.54 -8.36 16.81
C GLU A 143 13.00 -8.85 15.43
N ASP A 144 13.82 -8.06 14.75
CA ASP A 144 14.33 -8.31 13.40
C ASP A 144 13.29 -8.32 12.26
N ALA A 145 12.01 -8.01 12.52
CA ALA A 145 11.03 -7.89 11.44
C ALA A 145 11.34 -6.69 10.53
N PHE A 146 11.32 -6.91 9.22
CA PHE A 146 11.61 -5.87 8.23
C PHE A 146 10.78 -6.03 6.96
N VAL A 147 10.75 -4.98 6.15
CA VAL A 147 10.06 -4.94 4.86
C VAL A 147 11.06 -4.69 3.74
N THR A 148 10.90 -5.43 2.65
CA THR A 148 11.63 -5.21 1.40
C THR A 148 10.66 -5.00 0.24
N VAL A 149 11.14 -4.38 -0.84
CA VAL A 149 10.40 -4.29 -2.11
C VAL A 149 10.47 -5.66 -2.81
N THR A 150 9.33 -6.10 -3.33
CA THR A 150 9.23 -7.35 -4.12
C THR A 150 9.33 -7.06 -5.61
#